data_c8c11b13ff54b582e79b628cbf0f6082
#
_entry.id   c8c11b13ff54b582e79b628cbf0f6082
#
_cell.length_a   1.000
_cell.length_b   1.000
_cell.length_c   1.000
_cell.angle_alpha   90.00
_cell.angle_beta   90.00
_cell.angle_gamma   90.00
#
_symmetry.space_group_name_H-M   'P 1'
#
loop_
_entity.id
_entity.type
_entity.pdbx_description
1 polymer ?
#
loop_
_entity_poly.entity_id
_entity_poly.type
_entity_poly.pdbx_seq_one_letter_code
_entity_poly.pdbx_strand_id
1 'polypeptide(L)'
;MKIRKLGDRKPKVVLFQGSPRDKDTCSGMDSKTHSIIDFVVEKWSPFIDFKVIDLAINLAKKPNIQPCKGCISTSGGYHCHFKCDCYFKGDEKKPDLMKELDIYSLLQECDAFLVFSPIHWHSLSSQVKALFDRLVCTNQTLT
;
A
#
# COMPACT_ATOMS: atom_id res chain seq x y z
N MET A 1 -15.67 9.42 14.78
CA MET A 1 -15.56 8.31 13.80
C MET A 1 -16.95 7.91 13.35
N LYS A 2 -17.35 8.21 12.10
CA LYS A 2 -18.66 7.76 11.59
C LYS A 2 -18.54 6.29 11.23
N ILE A 3 -19.24 5.42 11.92
CA ILE A 3 -19.38 4.01 11.57
C ILE A 3 -20.18 3.93 10.27
N ARG A 4 -19.54 3.55 9.16
CA ARG A 4 -20.24 3.26 7.92
C ARG A 4 -21.01 1.96 8.09
N LYS A 5 -22.34 2.01 7.98
CA LYS A 5 -23.15 0.78 7.86
C LYS A 5 -22.85 0.18 6.49
N LEU A 6 -22.44 -1.09 6.46
CA LEU A 6 -22.11 -1.79 5.22
C LEU A 6 -23.31 -1.92 4.27
N GLY A 7 -24.54 -1.91 4.78
CA GLY A 7 -25.74 -2.21 4.00
C GLY A 7 -25.67 -3.62 3.39
N ASP A 8 -26.33 -3.81 2.25
CA ASP A 8 -26.40 -5.11 1.55
C ASP A 8 -25.24 -5.33 0.55
N ARG A 9 -24.21 -4.45 0.53
CA ARG A 9 -23.06 -4.60 -0.37
C ARG A 9 -21.95 -5.44 0.25
N LYS A 10 -21.17 -6.09 -0.61
CA LYS A 10 -19.93 -6.76 -0.17
C LYS A 10 -18.95 -5.74 0.42
N PRO A 11 -18.25 -6.07 1.52
CA PRO A 11 -17.15 -5.27 2.02
C PRO A 11 -16.06 -5.11 0.95
N LYS A 12 -15.51 -3.91 0.81
CA LYS A 12 -14.37 -3.63 -0.06
C LYS A 12 -13.09 -3.75 0.76
N VAL A 13 -12.21 -4.68 0.39
CA VAL A 13 -10.95 -4.92 1.10
C VAL A 13 -9.77 -4.77 0.16
N VAL A 14 -8.81 -3.93 0.53
CA VAL A 14 -7.55 -3.79 -0.21
C VAL A 14 -6.51 -4.72 0.40
N LEU A 15 -5.91 -5.58 -0.42
CA LEU A 15 -4.83 -6.48 -0.04
C LEU A 15 -3.51 -5.94 -0.60
N PHE A 16 -2.56 -5.61 0.27
CA PHE A 16 -1.21 -5.24 -0.13
C PHE A 16 -0.27 -6.42 -0.05
N GLN A 17 0.33 -6.75 -1.17
CA GLN A 17 1.36 -7.77 -1.30
C GLN A 17 2.74 -7.12 -1.26
N GLY A 18 3.58 -7.47 -0.30
CA GLY A 18 4.88 -6.85 -0.07
C GLY A 18 6.09 -7.74 -0.32
N SER A 19 5.93 -8.92 -0.92
CA SER A 19 7.06 -9.79 -1.23
C SER A 19 7.65 -9.48 -2.60
N PRO A 20 8.94 -9.14 -2.72
CA PRO A 20 9.60 -8.93 -4.01
C PRO A 20 9.95 -10.23 -4.74
N ARG A 21 9.69 -11.39 -4.15
CA ARG A 21 10.05 -12.68 -4.74
C ARG A 21 8.98 -13.16 -5.70
N ASP A 22 9.38 -13.47 -6.90
CA ASP A 22 8.59 -14.05 -7.98
C ASP A 22 9.39 -15.13 -8.73
N LYS A 23 8.84 -15.63 -9.83
CA LYS A 23 9.48 -16.65 -10.68
C LYS A 23 10.77 -16.18 -11.33
N ASP A 24 10.92 -14.88 -11.53
CA ASP A 24 12.10 -14.27 -12.17
C ASP A 24 13.24 -14.01 -11.17
N THR A 25 13.00 -14.25 -9.87
CA THR A 25 14.06 -14.15 -8.85
C THR A 25 14.90 -15.41 -8.77
N CYS A 26 16.03 -15.34 -8.06
CA CYS A 26 17.00 -16.43 -7.97
C CYS A 26 16.41 -17.76 -7.44
N SER A 27 15.28 -17.73 -6.77
CA SER A 27 14.59 -18.94 -6.32
C SER A 27 13.74 -19.62 -7.41
N GLY A 28 13.44 -18.93 -8.52
CA GLY A 28 12.57 -19.42 -9.59
C GLY A 28 11.14 -19.78 -9.17
N MET A 29 10.69 -19.27 -8.02
CA MET A 29 9.39 -19.59 -7.45
C MET A 29 8.70 -18.36 -6.91
N ASP A 30 7.38 -18.32 -7.03
CA ASP A 30 6.56 -17.32 -6.38
C ASP A 30 6.70 -17.37 -4.86
N SER A 31 6.45 -16.24 -4.23
CA SER A 31 6.53 -16.16 -2.78
C SER A 31 5.32 -16.82 -2.13
N LYS A 32 5.54 -17.35 -0.91
CA LYS A 32 4.43 -17.84 -0.07
C LYS A 32 3.38 -16.76 0.20
N THR A 33 3.79 -15.51 0.19
CA THR A 33 2.89 -14.36 0.37
C THR A 33 1.88 -14.27 -0.76
N HIS A 34 2.30 -14.47 -2.02
CA HIS A 34 1.39 -14.55 -3.17
C HIS A 34 0.40 -15.71 -3.01
N SER A 35 0.90 -16.93 -2.71
CA SER A 35 0.04 -18.09 -2.55
C SER A 35 -1.01 -17.92 -1.44
N ILE A 36 -0.67 -17.23 -0.35
CA ILE A 36 -1.63 -16.94 0.71
C ILE A 36 -2.71 -15.96 0.23
N ILE A 37 -2.33 -14.92 -0.50
CA ILE A 37 -3.27 -13.95 -1.04
C ILE A 37 -4.21 -14.63 -2.04
N ASP A 38 -3.67 -15.42 -2.95
CA ASP A 38 -4.46 -16.17 -3.94
C ASP A 38 -5.49 -17.07 -3.25
N PHE A 39 -5.08 -17.81 -2.22
CA PHE A 39 -5.98 -18.63 -1.41
C PHE A 39 -7.06 -17.79 -0.73
N VAL A 40 -6.72 -16.66 -0.15
CA VAL A 40 -7.69 -15.76 0.51
C VAL A 40 -8.70 -15.22 -0.49
N VAL A 41 -8.24 -14.76 -1.64
CA VAL A 41 -9.09 -14.20 -2.70
C VAL A 41 -10.01 -15.29 -3.25
N GLU A 42 -9.48 -16.46 -3.59
CA GLU A 42 -10.26 -17.59 -4.10
C GLU A 42 -11.39 -17.97 -3.14
N LYS A 43 -11.06 -18.12 -1.86
CA LYS A 43 -12.01 -18.59 -0.85
C LYS A 43 -13.08 -17.57 -0.50
N TRP A 44 -12.73 -16.28 -0.45
CA TRP A 44 -13.60 -15.25 0.13
C TRP A 44 -14.20 -14.26 -0.87
N SER A 45 -13.82 -14.30 -2.16
CA SER A 45 -14.40 -13.44 -3.19
C SER A 45 -15.93 -13.56 -3.36
N PRO A 46 -16.60 -14.67 -3.04
CA PRO A 46 -18.05 -14.67 -3.01
C PRO A 46 -18.67 -13.68 -2.02
N PHE A 47 -17.97 -13.33 -0.96
CA PHE A 47 -18.46 -12.50 0.15
C PHE A 47 -17.81 -11.12 0.24
N ILE A 48 -16.61 -10.96 -0.32
CA ILE A 48 -15.77 -9.78 -0.17
C ILE A 48 -15.31 -9.32 -1.56
N ASP A 49 -15.34 -8.01 -1.79
CA ASP A 49 -14.78 -7.37 -2.98
C ASP A 49 -13.32 -7.01 -2.69
N PHE A 50 -12.40 -7.78 -3.27
CA PHE A 50 -10.97 -7.62 -3.06
C PHE A 50 -10.32 -6.80 -4.16
N LYS A 51 -9.46 -5.86 -3.76
CA LYS A 51 -8.47 -5.23 -4.64
C LYS A 51 -7.07 -5.60 -4.18
N VAL A 52 -6.37 -6.40 -4.97
CA VAL A 52 -4.97 -6.77 -4.69
C VAL A 52 -4.03 -5.73 -5.29
N ILE A 53 -3.13 -5.21 -4.48
CA ILE A 53 -2.06 -4.29 -4.89
C ILE A 53 -0.73 -4.95 -4.56
N ASP A 54 0.03 -5.23 -5.60
CA ASP A 54 1.39 -5.71 -5.43
C ASP A 54 2.35 -4.52 -5.32
N LEU A 55 2.99 -4.42 -4.16
CA LEU A 55 3.96 -3.35 -3.87
C LEU A 55 5.35 -3.65 -4.43
N ALA A 56 5.58 -4.88 -4.85
CA ALA A 56 6.92 -5.40 -5.10
C ALA A 56 7.12 -5.96 -6.50
N ILE A 57 6.03 -6.24 -7.21
CA ILE A 57 6.15 -6.79 -8.57
C ILE A 57 6.80 -5.77 -9.48
N ASN A 58 7.93 -6.20 -10.00
CA ASN A 58 8.54 -5.62 -11.17
C ASN A 58 9.15 -4.24 -10.95
N LEU A 59 10.13 -4.19 -10.06
CA LEU A 59 10.99 -3.02 -9.84
C LEU A 59 11.56 -2.44 -11.16
N ALA A 60 11.61 -3.25 -12.23
CA ALA A 60 12.07 -2.81 -13.54
C ALA A 60 10.97 -2.19 -14.42
N LYS A 61 9.69 -2.49 -14.17
CA LYS A 61 8.58 -2.13 -15.07
C LYS A 61 7.52 -1.22 -14.45
N LYS A 62 7.48 -1.10 -13.12
CA LYS A 62 6.52 -0.25 -12.42
C LYS A 62 7.23 0.62 -11.38
N PRO A 63 6.72 1.80 -11.10
CA PRO A 63 7.28 2.62 -10.05
C PRO A 63 7.10 1.96 -8.69
N ASN A 64 8.09 2.15 -7.83
CA ASN A 64 7.99 1.80 -6.43
C ASN A 64 7.25 2.87 -5.66
N ILE A 65 6.84 2.55 -4.44
CA ILE A 65 6.53 3.59 -3.46
C ILE A 65 7.83 4.31 -3.12
N GLN A 66 7.87 5.60 -3.41
CA GLN A 66 9.02 6.43 -3.04
C GLN A 66 9.07 6.60 -1.52
N PRO A 67 10.26 6.61 -0.91
CA PRO A 67 10.39 6.71 0.54
C PRO A 67 9.87 8.06 1.08
N CYS A 68 9.33 8.06 2.30
CA CYS A 68 8.95 9.30 2.97
C CYS A 68 10.16 10.21 3.15
N LYS A 69 10.02 11.50 2.82
CA LYS A 69 11.09 12.50 2.97
C LYS A 69 11.20 13.05 4.40
N GLY A 70 10.35 12.62 5.33
CA GLY A 70 10.38 13.08 6.71
C GLY A 70 10.10 14.56 6.89
N CYS A 71 9.28 15.17 6.02
CA CYS A 71 9.05 16.61 6.01
C CYS A 71 8.45 17.16 7.32
N ILE A 72 7.82 16.33 8.14
CA ILE A 72 7.34 16.70 9.48
C ILE A 72 8.48 17.22 10.36
N SER A 73 9.65 16.58 10.29
CA SER A 73 10.77 16.90 11.17
C SER A 73 11.43 18.25 10.86
N THR A 74 11.17 18.80 9.69
CA THR A 74 11.83 20.02 9.19
C THR A 74 10.88 21.19 8.97
N SER A 75 9.58 20.95 8.96
CA SER A 75 8.57 22.01 8.83
C SER A 75 8.25 22.61 10.21
N GLY A 76 8.32 23.93 10.33
CA GLY A 76 7.99 24.61 11.58
C GLY A 76 6.55 24.45 12.08
N GLY A 77 5.69 23.80 11.29
CA GLY A 77 4.30 23.50 11.63
C GLY A 77 4.03 22.07 12.09
N TYR A 78 5.04 21.19 12.06
CA TYR A 78 4.91 19.76 12.45
C TYR A 78 3.77 18.99 11.78
N HIS A 79 3.31 19.42 10.62
CA HIS A 79 2.19 18.81 9.91
C HIS A 79 2.66 18.16 8.61
N CYS A 80 2.24 16.92 8.43
CA CYS A 80 2.32 16.26 7.14
C CYS A 80 1.07 16.60 6.31
N HIS A 81 1.23 16.97 5.06
CA HIS A 81 0.09 17.31 4.22
C HIS A 81 -0.62 16.06 3.69
N PHE A 82 -1.92 16.01 3.84
CA PHE A 82 -2.75 15.04 3.14
C PHE A 82 -3.29 15.68 1.84
N LYS A 83 -3.20 15.07 0.70
CA LYS A 83 -2.41 13.83 0.43
C LYS A 83 -0.94 14.20 0.45
N CYS A 84 -0.03 13.24 0.81
CA CYS A 84 1.39 13.49 0.77
C CYS A 84 1.83 13.97 -0.63
N ASP A 85 2.23 15.21 -0.75
CA ASP A 85 2.59 15.84 -2.01
C ASP A 85 4.10 15.94 -2.27
N CYS A 86 4.91 15.27 -1.45
CA CYS A 86 6.36 15.27 -1.58
C CYS A 86 6.88 14.85 -2.97
N TYR A 87 6.08 14.11 -3.72
CA TYR A 87 6.37 13.62 -5.05
C TYR A 87 5.36 14.08 -6.10
N PHE A 88 4.39 14.93 -5.71
CA PHE A 88 3.33 15.43 -6.57
C PHE A 88 3.55 16.87 -7.05
N LYS A 89 4.43 17.61 -6.36
CA LYS A 89 4.80 18.98 -6.73
C LYS A 89 6.19 19.00 -7.37
N GLY A 90 6.27 19.50 -8.57
CA GLY A 90 7.51 19.98 -9.17
C GLY A 90 8.35 18.95 -9.93
N ASP A 91 8.17 17.66 -9.75
CA ASP A 91 8.92 16.65 -10.50
C ASP A 91 7.98 15.54 -10.99
N GLU A 92 7.20 15.87 -12.01
CA GLU A 92 6.25 14.93 -12.64
C GLU A 92 6.93 13.71 -13.26
N LYS A 93 8.26 13.74 -13.35
CA LYS A 93 9.08 12.70 -13.98
C LYS A 93 9.45 11.55 -13.02
N LYS A 94 9.19 11.67 -11.74
CA LYS A 94 9.47 10.58 -10.80
C LYS A 94 8.23 9.73 -10.59
N PRO A 95 8.19 8.53 -11.18
CA PRO A 95 7.09 7.61 -10.99
C PRO A 95 6.98 7.21 -9.51
N ASP A 96 5.77 7.22 -8.98
CA ASP A 96 5.46 6.87 -7.58
C ASP A 96 4.17 6.05 -7.53
N LEU A 97 4.24 4.84 -7.03
CA LEU A 97 3.12 3.92 -6.99
C LEU A 97 1.94 4.47 -6.16
N MET A 98 2.22 5.25 -5.11
CA MET A 98 1.17 5.91 -4.31
C MET A 98 0.29 6.81 -5.18
N LYS A 99 0.89 7.51 -6.15
CA LYS A 99 0.20 8.40 -7.08
C LYS A 99 -0.49 7.60 -8.19
N GLU A 100 0.22 6.68 -8.83
CA GLU A 100 -0.28 5.97 -10.01
C GLU A 100 -1.53 5.15 -9.73
N LEU A 101 -1.61 4.56 -8.54
CA LEU A 101 -2.75 3.77 -8.11
C LEU A 101 -3.73 4.55 -7.22
N ASP A 102 -3.46 5.83 -6.97
CA ASP A 102 -4.20 6.66 -6.01
C ASP A 102 -4.52 5.93 -4.70
N ILE A 103 -3.47 5.36 -4.09
CA ILE A 103 -3.59 4.49 -2.91
C ILE A 103 -4.32 5.20 -1.77
N TYR A 104 -4.16 6.52 -1.63
CA TYR A 104 -4.88 7.28 -0.60
C TYR A 104 -6.38 7.25 -0.78
N SER A 105 -6.88 7.45 -2.00
CA SER A 105 -8.32 7.36 -2.28
C SER A 105 -8.84 5.94 -2.09
N LEU A 106 -8.08 4.93 -2.54
CA LEU A 106 -8.42 3.53 -2.31
C LEU A 106 -8.59 3.21 -0.82
N LEU A 107 -7.68 3.68 0.03
CA LEU A 107 -7.76 3.47 1.47
C LEU A 107 -8.90 4.24 2.15
N GLN A 108 -9.30 5.39 1.60
CA GLN A 108 -10.48 6.12 2.08
C GLN A 108 -11.81 5.46 1.69
N GLU A 109 -11.83 4.76 0.56
CA GLU A 109 -13.02 4.12 0.01
C GLU A 109 -13.21 2.69 0.47
N CYS A 110 -12.14 2.00 0.88
CA CYS A 110 -12.25 0.63 1.37
C CYS A 110 -12.82 0.58 2.79
N ASP A 111 -13.36 -0.58 3.14
CA ASP A 111 -13.86 -0.86 4.50
C ASP A 111 -12.74 -1.39 5.39
N ALA A 112 -11.75 -2.05 4.80
CA ALA A 112 -10.56 -2.55 5.47
C ALA A 112 -9.39 -2.71 4.50
N PHE A 113 -8.19 -2.76 5.03
CA PHE A 113 -7.03 -3.21 4.27
C PHE A 113 -6.21 -4.22 5.07
N LEU A 114 -5.56 -5.12 4.35
CA LEU A 114 -4.66 -6.14 4.91
C LEU A 114 -3.31 -6.05 4.20
N VAL A 115 -2.24 -6.25 4.97
CA VAL A 115 -0.88 -6.22 4.45
C VAL A 115 -0.23 -7.57 4.68
N PHE A 116 0.20 -8.18 3.59
CA PHE A 116 0.95 -9.43 3.60
C PHE A 116 2.41 -9.13 3.27
N SER A 117 3.29 -9.39 4.21
CA SER A 117 4.73 -9.12 4.07
C SER A 117 5.56 -10.30 4.52
N PRO A 118 6.61 -10.66 3.79
CA PRO A 118 7.64 -11.51 4.37
C PRO A 118 8.40 -10.73 5.46
N ILE A 119 9.02 -11.46 6.37
CA ILE A 119 9.99 -10.88 7.31
C ILE A 119 11.34 -10.86 6.61
N HIS A 120 11.90 -9.68 6.43
CA HIS A 120 13.25 -9.47 5.92
C HIS A 120 14.14 -8.92 7.03
N TRP A 121 15.16 -9.69 7.43
CA TRP A 121 16.14 -9.24 8.42
C TRP A 121 15.48 -8.65 9.68
N HIS A 122 14.56 -9.41 10.26
CA HIS A 122 13.80 -9.03 11.45
C HIS A 122 12.82 -7.85 11.29
N SER A 123 12.51 -7.44 10.06
CA SER A 123 11.60 -6.32 9.77
C SER A 123 10.67 -6.61 8.59
N LEU A 124 9.76 -5.68 8.32
CA LEU A 124 8.94 -5.69 7.13
C LEU A 124 9.81 -5.53 5.88
N SER A 125 9.30 -5.97 4.73
CA SER A 125 9.95 -5.66 3.45
C SER A 125 10.03 -4.14 3.23
N SER A 126 11.04 -3.69 2.49
CA SER A 126 11.28 -2.26 2.24
C SER A 126 10.07 -1.56 1.61
N GLN A 127 9.34 -2.23 0.73
CA GLN A 127 8.15 -1.71 0.06
C GLN A 127 7.00 -1.50 1.04
N VAL A 128 6.79 -2.46 1.94
CA VAL A 128 5.78 -2.33 2.99
C VAL A 128 6.17 -1.25 4.00
N LYS A 129 7.44 -1.17 4.36
CA LYS A 129 7.93 -0.07 5.21
C LYS A 129 7.68 1.29 4.55
N ALA A 130 7.99 1.43 3.25
CA ALA A 130 7.75 2.66 2.50
C ALA A 130 6.24 3.02 2.47
N LEU A 131 5.36 2.03 2.29
CA LEU A 131 3.91 2.25 2.38
C LEU A 131 3.53 2.86 3.73
N PHE A 132 3.92 2.23 4.84
CA PHE A 132 3.57 2.73 6.17
C PHE A 132 4.14 4.10 6.45
N ASP A 133 5.38 4.37 6.07
CA ASP A 133 5.99 5.70 6.23
C ASP A 133 5.22 6.78 5.45
N ARG A 134 4.67 6.44 4.28
CA ARG A 134 3.87 7.35 3.47
C ARG A 134 2.44 7.51 3.97
N LEU A 135 1.93 6.58 4.76
CA LEU A 135 0.60 6.68 5.38
C LEU A 135 0.56 7.61 6.61
N VAL A 136 1.69 8.07 7.11
CA VAL A 136 1.75 9.03 8.25
C VAL A 136 0.88 10.26 7.98
N CYS A 137 0.80 10.73 6.73
CA CYS A 137 -0.03 11.87 6.37
C CYS A 137 -1.54 11.66 6.60
N THR A 138 -2.02 10.42 6.69
CA THR A 138 -3.45 10.13 6.89
C THR A 138 -3.93 10.47 8.31
N ASN A 139 -3.03 10.48 9.28
CA ASN A 139 -3.36 10.83 10.67
C ASN A 139 -3.71 12.31 10.85
N GLN A 140 -3.43 13.15 9.88
CA GLN A 140 -3.66 14.60 9.94
C GLN A 140 -5.12 14.98 9.64
N THR A 141 -5.91 14.06 9.10
CA THR A 141 -7.32 14.31 8.75
C THR A 141 -8.30 13.99 9.87
N LEU A 142 -7.80 13.59 11.04
CA LEU A 142 -8.63 13.20 12.20
C LEU A 142 -8.80 14.30 13.25
N THR A 143 -8.35 15.52 12.97
CA THR A 143 -8.55 16.69 13.84
C THR A 143 -9.59 17.63 13.29
#